data_b7d60c85dbc879c5ed02c28d0311553e
#
_entry.id   b7d60c85dbc879c5ed02c28d0311553e
#
_cell.length_a   1.000
_cell.length_b   1.000
_cell.length_c   1.000
_cell.angle_alpha   90.00
_cell.angle_beta   90.00
_cell.angle_gamma   90.00
#
_symmetry.space_group_name_H-M   'P 1'
#
loop_
_entity.id
_entity.type
_entity.pdbx_description
1 polymer ?
#
loop_
_entity_poly.entity_id
_entity_poly.type
_entity_poly.pdbx_seq_one_letter_code
_entity_poly.pdbx_strand_id
1 'polypeptide(L)'
;MTRIPHFGVASFMVCVASFSALTSWATEMGVLAETVLLDPTVQRPSARDLGISPGILRTGQYNAITDVAGVAVGHMTLSKGTRVNTGATAILPHGGNLYRDRVPAGFHQGNGYGKFTGSTQVIELGELETPIILTNTLSVPQGMEAAISWTLKQPGNEDVRSVNAVVGETNDGFLNDIRGRHLRAEDIEKAIVSAKSGPVQQGSVGAGRGTISFGWKGGIGTSSRLLPEELGGFTLGVLVQTNYGGILRVDGAPVGTALDQYFMREVIDKGDADGSIIVIIATDAPLSDRNLKRLASRAMLAIGRTGSPVTNGSGDYIIAFSTHDSVRRGLDKTPSNGLANSQMSPLFQAAVESTEEAILNALFKADTLRGHKGTVEAIDIDAVREILAKDP
;
A
#
# COMPACT_ATOMS: atom_id res chain seq x y z
N MET A 1 62.00 -47.04 -11.23
CA MET A 1 62.63 -47.19 -12.56
C MET A 1 62.06 -46.06 -13.43
N THR A 2 62.90 -45.05 -13.59
CA THR A 2 63.44 -44.52 -14.87
C THR A 2 62.38 -43.84 -15.73
N ARG A 3 62.45 -42.59 -16.19
CA ARG A 3 63.44 -41.52 -16.24
C ARG A 3 62.72 -40.30 -16.83
N ILE A 4 63.02 -39.12 -16.32
CA ILE A 4 62.83 -37.85 -17.02
C ILE A 4 63.91 -37.67 -18.08
N PRO A 5 63.74 -36.95 -19.18
CA PRO A 5 64.38 -35.62 -19.22
C PRO A 5 63.62 -34.50 -19.97
N HIS A 6 63.77 -33.39 -19.55
CA HIS A 6 64.17 -32.00 -19.80
C HIS A 6 64.37 -31.44 -21.22
N PHE A 7 64.15 -30.11 -21.32
CA PHE A 7 64.63 -29.06 -22.27
C PHE A 7 63.72 -28.82 -23.48
N GLY A 8 63.46 -27.61 -23.91
CA GLY A 8 64.15 -26.33 -23.67
C GLY A 8 63.36 -25.12 -24.21
N VAL A 9 63.79 -24.00 -23.75
CA VAL A 9 63.35 -22.63 -24.03
C VAL A 9 63.84 -22.17 -25.40
N ALA A 10 63.04 -21.43 -26.19
CA ALA A 10 63.55 -20.47 -27.17
C ALA A 10 62.55 -19.30 -27.34
N SER A 11 63.02 -18.14 -26.97
CA SER A 11 62.53 -16.81 -27.30
C SER A 11 62.91 -16.45 -28.75
N PHE A 12 62.05 -15.67 -29.48
CA PHE A 12 62.42 -14.64 -30.44
C PHE A 12 61.15 -14.00 -31.00
N MET A 13 60.91 -12.76 -30.69
CA MET A 13 61.22 -11.48 -31.36
C MET A 13 60.22 -11.08 -32.46
N VAL A 14 59.47 -10.04 -32.14
CA VAL A 14 58.95 -8.87 -32.87
C VAL A 14 59.05 -8.90 -34.40
N CYS A 15 57.91 -8.67 -35.08
CA CYS A 15 57.87 -7.83 -36.26
C CYS A 15 56.53 -7.05 -36.35
N VAL A 16 56.67 -5.74 -36.36
CA VAL A 16 55.63 -4.73 -36.66
C VAL A 16 55.49 -4.67 -38.17
N ALA A 17 54.27 -4.74 -38.68
CA ALA A 17 53.98 -4.23 -40.02
C ALA A 17 52.57 -3.65 -40.06
N SER A 18 52.55 -2.36 -40.26
CA SER A 18 51.37 -1.51 -40.61
C SER A 18 50.87 -1.86 -41.99
N PHE A 19 49.54 -1.96 -42.17
CA PHE A 19 48.91 -1.63 -43.46
C PHE A 19 47.55 -1.01 -43.26
N SER A 20 47.39 0.09 -43.96
CA SER A 20 46.28 1.08 -43.95
C SER A 20 45.12 0.61 -44.78
N ALA A 21 43.93 1.04 -44.33
CA ALA A 21 42.77 1.50 -45.10
C ALA A 21 42.12 0.58 -46.12
N LEU A 22 40.84 0.33 -45.90
CA LEU A 22 39.79 0.61 -46.87
C LEU A 22 38.41 0.66 -46.17
N THR A 23 37.78 1.77 -46.36
CA THR A 23 36.43 2.18 -46.01
C THR A 23 35.36 1.26 -46.55
N SER A 24 34.39 0.91 -45.72
CA SER A 24 33.06 0.53 -46.21
C SER A 24 32.01 1.11 -45.30
N TRP A 25 31.17 1.91 -45.86
CA TRP A 25 30.03 2.61 -45.27
C TRP A 25 28.95 1.58 -44.96
N ALA A 26 28.57 1.45 -43.69
CA ALA A 26 27.28 0.94 -43.29
C ALA A 26 26.70 1.91 -42.26
N THR A 27 25.73 2.69 -42.71
CA THR A 27 24.93 3.60 -41.91
C THR A 27 23.96 2.76 -41.10
N GLU A 28 24.32 2.42 -39.86
CA GLU A 28 23.36 1.96 -38.86
C GLU A 28 22.72 3.20 -38.23
N MET A 29 21.49 3.49 -38.62
CA MET A 29 20.61 4.36 -37.86
C MET A 29 20.24 3.65 -36.56
N GLY A 30 21.07 3.80 -35.55
CA GLY A 30 20.71 3.50 -34.18
C GLY A 30 19.68 4.49 -33.68
N VAL A 31 18.42 4.09 -33.68
CA VAL A 31 17.39 4.77 -32.88
C VAL A 31 17.82 4.66 -31.42
N LEU A 32 18.46 5.70 -30.93
CA LEU A 32 18.66 5.89 -29.49
C LEU A 32 17.26 6.07 -28.90
N ALA A 33 16.72 4.99 -28.33
CA ALA A 33 15.63 5.11 -27.39
C ALA A 33 16.18 5.91 -26.21
N GLU A 34 15.86 7.17 -26.18
CA GLU A 34 16.08 8.05 -25.03
C GLU A 34 15.32 7.44 -23.85
N THR A 35 16.04 6.71 -22.99
CA THR A 35 15.51 6.34 -21.70
C THR A 35 15.42 7.64 -20.92
N VAL A 36 14.24 8.25 -20.89
CA VAL A 36 13.95 9.36 -19.99
C VAL A 36 14.13 8.83 -18.57
N LEU A 37 15.32 9.04 -18.03
CA LEU A 37 15.58 8.86 -16.60
C LEU A 37 14.77 9.96 -15.91
N LEU A 38 13.59 9.60 -15.39
CA LEU A 38 12.84 10.48 -14.50
C LEU A 38 13.78 10.87 -13.38
N ASP A 39 13.98 12.15 -13.19
CA ASP A 39 14.76 12.72 -12.10
C ASP A 39 14.16 12.21 -10.78
N PRO A 40 14.89 11.42 -9.97
CA PRO A 40 14.38 10.89 -8.71
C PRO A 40 14.08 11.98 -7.67
N THR A 41 14.36 13.24 -7.98
CA THR A 41 14.06 14.39 -7.09
C THR A 41 12.69 15.01 -7.33
N VAL A 42 11.99 14.71 -8.45
CA VAL A 42 10.66 15.23 -8.73
C VAL A 42 9.61 14.33 -8.08
N GLN A 43 9.24 14.65 -6.87
CA GLN A 43 8.20 13.95 -6.14
C GLN A 43 6.83 14.23 -6.80
N ARG A 44 6.12 13.19 -7.25
CA ARG A 44 4.77 13.33 -7.83
C ARG A 44 3.81 13.98 -6.82
N PRO A 45 2.86 14.82 -7.29
CA PRO A 45 1.98 15.59 -6.41
C PRO A 45 1.01 14.69 -5.62
N SER A 46 0.55 15.18 -4.47
CA SER A 46 -0.63 14.66 -3.78
C SER A 46 -1.91 15.26 -4.34
N ALA A 47 -3.07 14.77 -3.91
CA ALA A 47 -4.36 15.36 -4.26
C ALA A 47 -4.40 16.85 -3.88
N ARG A 48 -3.92 17.21 -2.70
CA ARG A 48 -3.89 18.61 -2.24
C ARG A 48 -2.95 19.50 -3.02
N ASP A 49 -1.82 18.99 -3.49
CA ASP A 49 -0.91 19.73 -4.39
C ASP A 49 -1.58 20.07 -5.73
N LEU A 50 -2.65 19.34 -6.07
CA LEU A 50 -3.49 19.58 -7.25
C LEU A 50 -4.72 20.45 -6.96
N GLY A 51 -4.89 20.92 -5.73
CA GLY A 51 -6.08 21.68 -5.31
C GLY A 51 -7.28 20.80 -4.95
N ILE A 52 -7.14 19.48 -4.97
CA ILE A 52 -8.22 18.54 -4.66
C ILE A 52 -8.26 18.32 -3.15
N SER A 53 -9.39 18.67 -2.53
CA SER A 53 -9.58 18.62 -1.07
C SER A 53 -10.89 17.91 -0.73
N PRO A 54 -10.92 16.56 -0.71
CA PRO A 54 -12.13 15.84 -0.40
C PRO A 54 -12.71 16.23 0.97
N GLY A 55 -13.92 16.79 0.96
CA GLY A 55 -14.67 17.15 2.15
C GLY A 55 -14.29 18.50 2.76
N ILE A 56 -14.58 18.65 4.08
CA ILE A 56 -14.53 19.93 4.80
C ILE A 56 -13.57 19.92 6.01
N LEU A 57 -13.13 18.74 6.46
CA LEU A 57 -12.30 18.62 7.66
C LEU A 57 -10.82 18.93 7.34
N ARG A 58 -10.13 19.52 8.31
CA ARG A 58 -8.70 19.81 8.20
C ARG A 58 -7.88 18.53 8.30
N THR A 59 -6.73 18.49 7.62
CA THR A 59 -5.77 17.41 7.77
C THR A 59 -4.92 17.59 9.03
N GLY A 60 -4.36 16.49 9.53
CA GLY A 60 -3.24 16.56 10.48
C GLY A 60 -1.96 17.07 9.83
N GLN A 61 -0.88 17.11 10.61
CA GLN A 61 0.40 17.70 10.21
C GLN A 61 1.03 17.03 8.99
N TYR A 62 0.94 15.68 8.91
CA TYR A 62 1.54 14.88 7.83
C TYR A 62 0.53 14.47 6.77
N ASN A 63 -0.74 14.75 7.00
CA ASN A 63 -1.86 14.22 6.21
C ASN A 63 -1.72 12.71 5.98
N ALA A 64 -1.48 11.98 7.05
CA ALA A 64 -1.17 10.56 7.04
C ALA A 64 -1.79 9.83 8.23
N ILE A 65 -1.91 8.50 8.14
CA ILE A 65 -2.40 7.66 9.24
C ILE A 65 -1.58 7.86 10.53
N THR A 66 -0.33 8.25 10.40
CA THR A 66 0.60 8.52 11.50
C THR A 66 0.35 9.85 12.22
N ASP A 67 -0.60 10.66 11.79
CA ASP A 67 -1.10 11.79 12.59
C ASP A 67 -1.87 11.31 13.83
N VAL A 68 -2.38 10.07 13.80
CA VAL A 68 -2.94 9.43 14.99
C VAL A 68 -1.80 9.02 15.92
N ALA A 69 -1.82 9.54 17.13
CA ALA A 69 -0.76 9.35 18.10
C ALA A 69 -0.48 7.85 18.37
N GLY A 70 0.80 7.49 18.34
CA GLY A 70 1.29 6.12 18.55
C GLY A 70 1.40 5.29 17.28
N VAL A 71 0.69 5.63 16.21
CA VAL A 71 0.72 4.88 14.96
C VAL A 71 2.06 5.05 14.25
N ALA A 72 2.61 3.92 13.80
CA ALA A 72 3.83 3.87 13.00
C ALA A 72 3.62 3.05 11.73
N VAL A 73 4.29 3.45 10.64
CA VAL A 73 4.23 2.77 9.34
C VAL A 73 5.63 2.49 8.84
N GLY A 74 5.85 1.28 8.33
CA GLY A 74 7.10 0.89 7.70
C GLY A 74 6.86 0.16 6.38
N HIS A 75 7.82 0.30 5.46
CA HIS A 75 7.76 -0.32 4.15
C HIS A 75 9.02 -1.13 3.85
N MET A 76 8.84 -2.26 3.18
CA MET A 76 9.92 -2.98 2.54
C MET A 76 9.53 -3.21 1.08
N THR A 77 10.32 -2.67 0.16
CA THR A 77 10.11 -2.80 -1.27
C THR A 77 11.15 -3.75 -1.87
N LEU A 78 10.70 -4.72 -2.65
CA LEU A 78 11.56 -5.66 -3.36
C LEU A 78 11.40 -5.44 -4.88
N SER A 79 12.47 -4.96 -5.52
CA SER A 79 12.55 -4.82 -6.97
C SER A 79 13.81 -5.49 -7.50
N LYS A 80 13.65 -6.39 -8.50
CA LYS A 80 14.78 -7.06 -9.18
C LYS A 80 14.50 -7.11 -10.68
N GLY A 81 15.17 -6.24 -11.42
CA GLY A 81 14.90 -6.04 -12.84
C GLY A 81 13.44 -5.71 -13.11
N THR A 82 12.91 -6.17 -14.22
CA THR A 82 11.47 -6.00 -14.55
C THR A 82 10.60 -7.12 -13.98
N ARG A 83 11.18 -8.22 -13.54
CA ARG A 83 10.42 -9.42 -13.17
C ARG A 83 9.83 -9.37 -11.76
N VAL A 84 10.54 -8.77 -10.80
CA VAL A 84 10.14 -8.76 -9.39
C VAL A 84 9.84 -7.34 -8.94
N ASN A 85 8.58 -7.05 -8.66
CA ASN A 85 8.11 -5.76 -8.17
C ASN A 85 7.01 -5.98 -7.14
N THR A 86 7.40 -6.09 -5.88
CA THR A 86 6.52 -6.42 -4.77
C THR A 86 7.04 -5.82 -3.47
N GLY A 87 6.37 -6.08 -2.35
CA GLY A 87 6.83 -5.63 -1.05
C GLY A 87 5.83 -5.90 0.06
N ALA A 88 6.13 -5.32 1.21
CA ALA A 88 5.27 -5.34 2.38
C ALA A 88 5.19 -3.95 3.03
N THR A 89 4.05 -3.67 3.63
CA THR A 89 3.80 -2.48 4.46
C THR A 89 3.31 -2.95 5.82
N ALA A 90 3.90 -2.45 6.89
CA ALA A 90 3.50 -2.74 8.25
C ALA A 90 2.91 -1.51 8.92
N ILE A 91 1.80 -1.69 9.64
CA ILE A 91 1.15 -0.66 10.44
C ILE A 91 1.14 -1.15 11.89
N LEU A 92 1.76 -0.39 12.79
CA LEU A 92 1.79 -0.64 14.23
C LEU A 92 0.84 0.34 14.92
N PRO A 93 -0.18 -0.14 15.63
CA PRO A 93 -1.11 0.72 16.38
C PRO A 93 -0.43 1.57 17.47
N HIS A 94 0.63 1.06 18.08
CA HIS A 94 1.46 1.78 19.05
C HIS A 94 2.84 1.13 19.20
N GLY A 95 3.77 1.82 19.88
CA GLY A 95 5.15 1.35 20.06
C GLY A 95 5.38 0.36 21.23
N GLY A 96 4.33 -0.04 21.95
CA GLY A 96 4.41 -1.01 23.04
C GLY A 96 4.23 -2.46 22.58
N ASN A 97 4.17 -3.39 23.52
CA ASN A 97 3.87 -4.80 23.26
C ASN A 97 2.39 -4.96 22.87
N LEU A 98 2.11 -5.10 21.58
CA LEU A 98 0.74 -5.18 21.03
C LEU A 98 -0.06 -6.38 21.51
N TYR A 99 0.62 -7.46 21.88
CA TYR A 99 -0.02 -8.66 22.40
C TYR A 99 -0.54 -8.47 23.83
N ARG A 100 0.20 -7.73 24.67
CA ARG A 100 -0.14 -7.48 26.08
C ARG A 100 -1.04 -6.26 26.26
N ASP A 101 -0.94 -5.28 25.38
CA ASP A 101 -1.73 -4.04 25.42
C ASP A 101 -2.50 -3.87 24.08
N ARG A 102 -3.48 -4.73 23.88
CA ARG A 102 -4.25 -4.82 22.64
C ARG A 102 -5.10 -3.58 22.39
N VAL A 103 -5.26 -3.23 21.14
CA VAL A 103 -6.19 -2.17 20.75
C VAL A 103 -7.54 -2.74 20.32
N PRO A 104 -8.68 -2.10 20.63
CA PRO A 104 -9.96 -2.49 20.06
C PRO A 104 -9.93 -2.30 18.56
N ALA A 105 -10.56 -3.23 17.84
CA ALA A 105 -10.63 -3.20 16.38
C ALA A 105 -11.99 -3.66 15.86
N GLY A 106 -12.37 -3.16 14.70
CA GLY A 106 -13.57 -3.56 13.98
C GLY A 106 -13.27 -3.83 12.51
N PHE A 107 -13.81 -4.92 11.99
CA PHE A 107 -13.59 -5.38 10.63
C PHE A 107 -14.86 -5.26 9.79
N HIS A 108 -14.71 -4.82 8.53
CA HIS A 108 -15.76 -4.80 7.53
C HIS A 108 -15.27 -5.41 6.22
N GLN A 109 -16.05 -6.34 5.67
CA GLN A 109 -15.84 -6.93 4.37
C GLN A 109 -16.83 -6.30 3.39
N GLY A 110 -16.32 -5.56 2.41
CA GLY A 110 -17.11 -5.00 1.31
C GLY A 110 -17.40 -6.06 0.25
N ASN A 111 -16.36 -6.73 -0.22
CA ASN A 111 -16.43 -7.92 -1.06
C ASN A 111 -15.34 -8.91 -0.64
N GLY A 112 -15.60 -10.20 -0.78
CA GLY A 112 -14.83 -11.26 -0.12
C GLY A 112 -13.94 -12.10 -1.03
N TYR A 113 -13.54 -11.62 -2.19
CA TYR A 113 -12.64 -12.36 -3.06
C TYR A 113 -11.19 -12.10 -2.69
N GLY A 114 -10.64 -12.87 -1.79
CA GLY A 114 -9.26 -12.69 -1.31
C GLY A 114 -9.07 -13.14 0.12
N LYS A 115 -8.02 -12.63 0.78
CA LYS A 115 -7.64 -13.03 2.12
C LYS A 115 -7.40 -11.81 3.01
N PHE A 116 -7.97 -11.87 4.20
CA PHE A 116 -7.63 -11.00 5.32
C PHE A 116 -7.52 -11.87 6.58
N THR A 117 -6.30 -12.31 6.90
CA THR A 117 -6.09 -13.21 8.04
C THR A 117 -6.29 -12.49 9.36
N GLY A 118 -6.60 -13.24 10.42
CA GLY A 118 -6.86 -12.68 11.75
C GLY A 118 -8.24 -12.02 11.89
N SER A 119 -9.00 -11.85 10.80
CA SER A 119 -10.33 -11.21 10.83
C SER A 119 -11.33 -11.95 11.72
N THR A 120 -11.23 -13.27 11.84
CA THR A 120 -12.11 -14.07 12.70
C THR A 120 -12.00 -13.66 14.16
N GLN A 121 -10.77 -13.45 14.68
CA GLN A 121 -10.57 -12.97 16.05
C GLN A 121 -11.04 -11.51 16.20
N VAL A 122 -10.76 -10.64 15.23
CA VAL A 122 -11.23 -9.25 15.28
C VAL A 122 -12.76 -9.18 15.29
N ILE A 123 -13.44 -10.05 14.50
CA ILE A 123 -14.91 -10.11 14.48
C ILE A 123 -15.48 -10.61 15.81
N GLU A 124 -14.89 -11.65 16.39
CA GLU A 124 -15.38 -12.31 17.60
C GLU A 124 -15.00 -11.55 18.88
N LEU A 125 -13.72 -11.15 19.00
CA LEU A 125 -13.20 -10.53 20.23
C LEU A 125 -13.11 -9.01 20.15
N GLY A 126 -13.17 -8.45 18.94
CA GLY A 126 -13.09 -7.00 18.72
C GLY A 126 -11.72 -6.40 19.07
N GLU A 127 -10.64 -7.16 18.94
CA GLU A 127 -9.31 -6.71 19.32
C GLU A 127 -8.21 -7.14 18.35
N LEU A 128 -7.11 -6.41 18.36
CA LEU A 128 -5.93 -6.60 17.54
C LEU A 128 -4.71 -6.78 18.45
N GLU A 129 -3.92 -7.84 18.21
CA GLU A 129 -2.80 -8.23 19.05
C GLU A 129 -1.44 -8.29 18.31
N THR A 130 -1.42 -7.96 17.01
CA THR A 130 -0.22 -7.96 16.18
C THR A 130 -0.12 -6.68 15.36
N PRO A 131 1.04 -6.37 14.76
CA PRO A 131 1.09 -5.44 13.64
C PRO A 131 0.13 -5.88 12.53
N ILE A 132 -0.41 -4.92 11.76
CA ILE A 132 -1.14 -5.19 10.53
C ILE A 132 -0.13 -5.23 9.39
N ILE A 133 -0.10 -6.31 8.63
CA ILE A 133 0.79 -6.47 7.47
C ILE A 133 -0.04 -6.40 6.19
N LEU A 134 0.43 -5.61 5.22
CA LEU A 134 -0.08 -5.61 3.86
C LEU A 134 0.98 -6.20 2.93
N THR A 135 0.58 -7.04 1.98
CA THR A 135 1.50 -7.67 1.02
C THR A 135 0.74 -8.15 -0.23
N ASN A 136 1.35 -9.03 -1.03
CA ASN A 136 0.68 -9.65 -2.18
C ASN A 136 -0.01 -10.97 -1.81
N THR A 137 -0.95 -11.39 -2.66
CA THR A 137 -1.82 -12.57 -2.49
C THR A 137 -1.08 -13.87 -2.12
N LEU A 138 0.06 -14.16 -2.76
CA LEU A 138 0.80 -15.41 -2.51
C LEU A 138 1.86 -15.29 -1.41
N SER A 139 2.03 -14.10 -0.82
CA SER A 139 2.95 -13.85 0.30
C SER A 139 2.24 -13.69 1.65
N VAL A 140 0.91 -13.93 1.71
CA VAL A 140 0.16 -13.92 2.97
C VAL A 140 0.75 -14.86 4.02
N PRO A 141 1.13 -16.12 3.69
CA PRO A 141 1.76 -17.01 4.68
C PRO A 141 3.05 -16.44 5.27
N GLN A 142 3.88 -15.77 4.45
CA GLN A 142 5.12 -15.13 4.92
C GLN A 142 4.82 -13.89 5.78
N GLY A 143 3.74 -13.16 5.47
CA GLY A 143 3.25 -12.06 6.30
C GLY A 143 2.80 -12.54 7.69
N MET A 144 2.09 -13.67 7.75
CA MET A 144 1.69 -14.29 9.01
C MET A 144 2.91 -14.72 9.83
N GLU A 145 3.84 -15.43 9.20
CA GLU A 145 5.09 -15.87 9.85
C GLU A 145 5.88 -14.69 10.42
N ALA A 146 6.04 -13.61 9.64
CA ALA A 146 6.73 -12.40 10.09
C ALA A 146 6.06 -11.76 11.31
N ALA A 147 4.73 -11.61 11.28
CA ALA A 147 3.97 -11.01 12.38
C ALA A 147 4.01 -11.90 13.65
N ILE A 148 3.89 -13.21 13.50
CA ILE A 148 3.98 -14.18 14.61
C ILE A 148 5.38 -14.14 15.21
N SER A 149 6.41 -14.30 14.39
CA SER A 149 7.81 -14.34 14.86
C SER A 149 8.22 -13.03 15.54
N TRP A 150 7.81 -11.87 14.99
CA TRP A 150 8.05 -10.59 15.63
C TRP A 150 7.34 -10.46 16.98
N THR A 151 6.06 -10.87 17.06
CA THR A 151 5.26 -10.80 18.29
C THR A 151 5.85 -11.69 19.39
N LEU A 152 6.25 -12.92 19.05
CA LEU A 152 6.85 -13.84 20.02
C LEU A 152 8.21 -13.36 20.56
N LYS A 153 8.96 -12.57 19.76
CA LYS A 153 10.24 -11.97 20.18
C LYS A 153 10.08 -10.75 21.11
N GLN A 154 8.86 -10.23 21.32
CA GLN A 154 8.68 -9.07 22.18
C GLN A 154 8.91 -9.43 23.64
N PRO A 155 9.64 -8.59 24.42
CA PRO A 155 9.82 -8.81 25.84
C PRO A 155 8.46 -8.98 26.57
N GLY A 156 8.36 -9.98 27.42
CA GLY A 156 7.13 -10.32 28.14
C GLY A 156 6.18 -11.27 27.39
N ASN A 157 6.59 -11.81 26.22
CA ASN A 157 5.83 -12.78 25.43
C ASN A 157 6.42 -14.21 25.50
N GLU A 158 7.30 -14.50 26.43
CA GLU A 158 8.01 -15.78 26.54
C GLU A 158 7.07 -16.97 26.77
N ASP A 159 5.89 -16.74 27.35
CA ASP A 159 4.86 -17.74 27.62
C ASP A 159 3.76 -17.84 26.54
N VAL A 160 3.80 -16.96 25.51
CA VAL A 160 2.77 -16.90 24.47
C VAL A 160 2.82 -18.14 23.58
N ARG A 161 1.65 -18.76 23.37
CA ARG A 161 1.50 -20.02 22.60
C ARG A 161 0.54 -19.91 21.42
N SER A 162 -0.13 -18.78 21.28
CA SER A 162 -1.09 -18.52 20.19
C SER A 162 -1.01 -17.06 19.79
N VAL A 163 -0.91 -16.78 18.49
CA VAL A 163 -0.88 -15.42 17.93
C VAL A 163 -1.73 -15.40 16.65
N ASN A 164 -2.68 -14.48 16.58
CA ASN A 164 -3.54 -14.31 15.40
C ASN A 164 -3.02 -13.15 14.54
N ALA A 165 -2.14 -13.47 13.61
CA ALA A 165 -1.54 -12.50 12.71
C ALA A 165 -2.57 -11.88 11.75
N VAL A 166 -2.57 -10.55 11.66
CA VAL A 166 -3.43 -9.79 10.74
C VAL A 166 -2.65 -9.43 9.49
N VAL A 167 -3.08 -10.02 8.35
CA VAL A 167 -2.46 -9.79 7.04
C VAL A 167 -3.53 -9.55 5.99
N GLY A 168 -3.47 -8.38 5.32
CA GLY A 168 -4.26 -8.04 4.14
C GLY A 168 -3.43 -8.18 2.86
N GLU A 169 -4.11 -8.37 1.72
CA GLU A 169 -3.42 -8.60 0.46
C GLU A 169 -4.12 -8.00 -0.75
N THR A 170 -3.34 -7.73 -1.80
CA THR A 170 -3.83 -7.49 -3.14
C THR A 170 -2.97 -8.23 -4.17
N ASN A 171 -3.51 -8.51 -5.36
CA ASN A 171 -2.81 -9.28 -6.39
C ASN A 171 -1.91 -8.39 -7.25
N ASP A 172 -0.58 -8.51 -7.10
CA ASP A 172 0.41 -7.78 -7.88
C ASP A 172 0.92 -8.53 -9.14
N GLY A 173 0.24 -9.61 -9.53
CA GLY A 173 0.73 -10.61 -10.50
C GLY A 173 0.87 -10.13 -11.96
N PHE A 174 0.51 -8.90 -12.29
CA PHE A 174 0.81 -8.30 -13.59
C PHE A 174 2.22 -7.69 -13.63
N LEU A 175 2.55 -6.88 -12.64
CA LEU A 175 3.85 -6.20 -12.53
C LEU A 175 4.92 -7.03 -11.82
N ASN A 176 4.51 -8.03 -11.03
CA ASN A 176 5.35 -8.94 -10.28
C ASN A 176 5.17 -10.39 -10.75
N ASP A 177 6.26 -11.16 -10.83
CA ASP A 177 6.20 -12.62 -10.93
C ASP A 177 5.73 -13.21 -9.58
N ILE A 178 4.43 -13.08 -9.31
CA ILE A 178 3.82 -13.46 -8.03
C ILE A 178 4.00 -14.95 -7.71
N ARG A 179 4.05 -15.83 -8.74
CA ARG A 179 4.25 -17.28 -8.57
C ARG A 179 5.65 -17.64 -8.07
N GLY A 180 6.63 -16.75 -8.29
CA GLY A 180 7.99 -16.90 -7.78
C GLY A 180 8.09 -16.74 -6.26
N ARG A 181 7.06 -16.20 -5.59
CA ARG A 181 6.97 -16.05 -4.13
C ARG A 181 8.27 -15.47 -3.54
N HIS A 182 8.67 -14.31 -4.05
CA HIS A 182 10.00 -13.75 -3.83
C HIS A 182 10.20 -13.14 -2.43
N LEU A 183 9.12 -12.87 -1.68
CA LEU A 183 9.20 -12.37 -0.31
C LEU A 183 9.38 -13.49 0.69
N ARG A 184 10.31 -13.32 1.63
CA ARG A 184 10.51 -14.15 2.81
C ARG A 184 9.93 -13.47 4.04
N ALA A 185 9.71 -14.22 5.11
CA ALA A 185 9.24 -13.64 6.39
C ALA A 185 10.21 -12.57 6.93
N GLU A 186 11.51 -12.82 6.82
CA GLU A 186 12.55 -11.88 7.27
C GLU A 186 12.55 -10.57 6.47
N ASP A 187 12.16 -10.62 5.19
CA ASP A 187 11.99 -9.40 4.39
C ASP A 187 10.80 -8.59 4.89
N ILE A 188 9.67 -9.25 5.19
CA ILE A 188 8.48 -8.59 5.72
C ILE A 188 8.73 -8.05 7.14
N GLU A 189 9.47 -8.76 7.99
CA GLU A 189 9.86 -8.30 9.32
C GLU A 189 10.64 -6.96 9.25
N LYS A 190 11.41 -6.71 8.18
CA LYS A 190 12.08 -5.41 7.96
C LYS A 190 11.07 -4.25 7.86
N ALA A 191 9.88 -4.47 7.29
CA ALA A 191 8.84 -3.44 7.29
C ALA A 191 8.34 -3.14 8.70
N ILE A 192 8.19 -4.16 9.56
CA ILE A 192 7.80 -3.96 10.96
C ILE A 192 8.87 -3.16 11.71
N VAL A 193 10.12 -3.58 11.59
CA VAL A 193 11.26 -2.97 12.31
C VAL A 193 11.53 -1.54 11.84
N SER A 194 11.29 -1.23 10.56
CA SER A 194 11.46 0.11 10.00
C SER A 194 10.30 1.06 10.28
N ALA A 195 9.23 0.59 10.92
CA ALA A 195 8.05 1.40 11.18
C ALA A 195 8.35 2.59 12.08
N LYS A 196 7.89 3.75 11.66
CA LYS A 196 8.07 5.02 12.37
C LYS A 196 6.84 5.91 12.21
N SER A 197 6.63 6.82 13.18
CA SER A 197 5.69 7.93 13.06
C SER A 197 6.25 9.02 12.11
N GLY A 198 5.44 10.01 11.77
CA GLY A 198 5.82 11.10 10.87
C GLY A 198 5.39 10.84 9.42
N PRO A 199 6.00 11.49 8.43
CA PRO A 199 5.61 11.36 7.02
C PRO A 199 5.67 9.91 6.52
N VAL A 200 4.64 9.48 5.82
CA VAL A 200 4.54 8.14 5.21
C VAL A 200 4.84 8.21 3.72
N GLN A 201 5.71 7.33 3.23
CA GLN A 201 5.93 7.20 1.79
C GLN A 201 4.69 6.62 1.11
N GLN A 202 4.35 7.15 -0.07
CA GLN A 202 3.15 6.80 -0.84
C GLN A 202 3.50 6.42 -2.28
N GLY A 203 2.50 5.91 -3.02
CA GLY A 203 2.68 5.46 -4.39
C GLY A 203 3.31 4.07 -4.50
N SER A 204 4.30 3.92 -5.37
CA SER A 204 4.92 2.64 -5.77
C SER A 204 5.88 2.08 -4.72
N VAL A 205 5.47 1.96 -3.46
CA VAL A 205 6.29 1.58 -2.29
C VAL A 205 5.67 0.42 -1.52
N GLY A 206 6.50 -0.39 -0.87
CA GLY A 206 6.04 -1.48 -0.01
C GLY A 206 5.07 -2.42 -0.72
N ALA A 207 3.95 -2.73 -0.07
CA ALA A 207 2.88 -3.56 -0.63
C ALA A 207 2.23 -2.97 -1.89
N GLY A 208 2.37 -1.66 -2.14
CA GLY A 208 1.87 -0.96 -3.33
C GLY A 208 2.81 -1.01 -4.54
N ARG A 209 3.99 -1.66 -4.45
CA ARG A 209 4.98 -1.64 -5.53
C ARG A 209 4.45 -2.20 -6.84
N GLY A 210 3.73 -3.32 -6.81
CA GLY A 210 3.26 -4.02 -8.02
C GLY A 210 1.78 -3.85 -8.33
N THR A 211 1.07 -2.92 -7.69
CA THR A 211 -0.39 -2.77 -7.79
C THR A 211 -0.84 -1.87 -8.94
N ILE A 212 -2.08 -2.08 -9.38
CA ILE A 212 -2.72 -1.36 -10.49
C ILE A 212 -4.08 -0.86 -10.02
N SER A 213 -4.41 0.42 -10.26
CA SER A 213 -5.72 0.99 -9.90
C SER A 213 -6.32 1.74 -11.07
N PHE A 214 -7.57 1.45 -11.40
CA PHE A 214 -8.32 2.06 -12.51
C PHE A 214 -7.59 1.95 -13.87
N GLY A 215 -6.72 0.93 -14.04
CA GLY A 215 -5.89 0.76 -15.23
C GLY A 215 -4.56 1.52 -15.21
N TRP A 216 -4.34 2.43 -14.25
CA TRP A 216 -3.08 3.10 -14.02
C TRP A 216 -2.29 2.44 -12.88
N LYS A 217 -1.05 2.87 -12.67
CA LYS A 217 -0.24 2.42 -11.55
C LYS A 217 -0.90 2.83 -10.24
N GLY A 218 -1.23 1.83 -9.40
CA GLY A 218 -1.72 1.99 -8.05
C GLY A 218 -0.60 2.06 -7.00
N GLY A 219 -0.94 1.99 -5.72
CA GLY A 219 0.08 2.09 -4.67
C GLY A 219 -0.45 2.10 -3.25
N ILE A 220 0.40 2.57 -2.37
CA ILE A 220 0.05 2.97 -1.01
C ILE A 220 -0.38 4.44 -1.03
N GLY A 221 -1.48 4.73 -0.36
CA GLY A 221 -1.90 6.11 -0.12
C GLY A 221 -2.32 6.32 1.34
N THR A 222 -2.25 7.55 1.79
CA THR A 222 -2.64 7.88 3.16
C THR A 222 -3.18 9.29 3.24
N SER A 223 -4.02 9.53 4.24
CA SER A 223 -4.47 10.87 4.63
C SER A 223 -5.01 10.87 6.07
N SER A 224 -5.33 12.05 6.59
CA SER A 224 -5.90 12.21 7.93
C SER A 224 -6.92 13.35 7.99
N ARG A 225 -7.72 13.32 9.06
CA ARG A 225 -8.65 14.41 9.42
C ARG A 225 -8.59 14.70 10.91
N LEU A 226 -8.64 15.98 11.23
CA LEU A 226 -8.79 16.48 12.58
C LEU A 226 -10.22 16.96 12.77
N LEU A 227 -10.92 16.45 13.77
CA LEU A 227 -12.21 16.97 14.17
C LEU A 227 -12.03 18.29 14.94
N PRO A 228 -12.97 19.27 14.77
CA PRO A 228 -13.02 20.43 15.65
C PRO A 228 -13.15 20.03 17.12
N GLU A 229 -12.66 20.89 18.04
CA GLU A 229 -12.71 20.64 19.48
C GLU A 229 -14.16 20.43 19.98
N GLU A 230 -15.11 21.17 19.43
CA GLU A 230 -16.55 21.05 19.73
C GLU A 230 -17.13 19.68 19.36
N LEU A 231 -16.44 18.93 18.47
CA LEU A 231 -16.80 17.58 18.04
C LEU A 231 -15.87 16.52 18.66
N GLY A 232 -15.06 16.91 19.65
CA GLY A 232 -14.19 16.03 20.43
C GLY A 232 -12.70 16.13 20.11
N GLY A 233 -12.29 16.93 19.12
CA GLY A 233 -10.88 17.18 18.79
C GLY A 233 -10.10 15.94 18.27
N PHE A 234 -10.81 14.86 17.93
CA PHE A 234 -10.17 13.58 17.59
C PHE A 234 -9.49 13.62 16.23
N THR A 235 -8.42 12.84 16.13
CA THR A 235 -7.72 12.56 14.89
C THR A 235 -8.19 11.24 14.30
N LEU A 236 -8.40 11.20 12.99
CA LEU A 236 -8.63 9.99 12.22
C LEU A 236 -7.65 9.95 11.06
N GLY A 237 -6.95 8.83 10.89
CA GLY A 237 -6.02 8.61 9.79
C GLY A 237 -6.35 7.34 9.01
N VAL A 238 -6.07 7.36 7.72
CA VAL A 238 -6.31 6.25 6.80
C VAL A 238 -5.05 5.91 6.02
N LEU A 239 -4.80 4.62 5.83
CA LEU A 239 -3.84 4.10 4.86
C LEU A 239 -4.53 3.09 3.96
N VAL A 240 -4.28 3.16 2.66
CA VAL A 240 -4.82 2.21 1.67
C VAL A 240 -3.72 1.51 0.88
N GLN A 241 -3.98 0.26 0.52
CA GLN A 241 -3.28 -0.45 -0.55
C GLN A 241 -4.27 -0.64 -1.69
N THR A 242 -4.08 0.09 -2.81
CA THR A 242 -5.02 0.09 -3.92
C THR A 242 -4.59 -0.83 -5.05
N ASN A 243 -5.49 -1.69 -5.52
CA ASN A 243 -5.30 -2.57 -6.67
C ASN A 243 -6.66 -2.94 -7.26
N TYR A 244 -7.47 -1.97 -7.64
CA TYR A 244 -8.85 -2.22 -8.05
C TYR A 244 -9.27 -1.34 -9.24
N GLY A 245 -10.37 -1.71 -9.89
CA GLY A 245 -10.89 -1.05 -11.08
C GLY A 245 -12.21 -0.32 -10.86
N GLY A 246 -12.64 0.35 -11.91
CA GLY A 246 -13.87 1.11 -11.95
C GLY A 246 -13.84 2.19 -13.02
N ILE A 247 -14.67 3.23 -12.84
CA ILE A 247 -14.73 4.42 -13.70
C ILE A 247 -14.27 5.60 -12.85
N LEU A 248 -12.97 5.89 -12.88
CA LEU A 248 -12.34 6.86 -11.99
C LEU A 248 -13.07 8.21 -11.97
N ARG A 249 -13.41 8.65 -10.76
CA ARG A 249 -13.87 9.99 -10.47
C ARG A 249 -12.90 10.69 -9.52
N VAL A 250 -12.64 11.95 -9.81
CA VAL A 250 -11.78 12.81 -9.01
C VAL A 250 -12.54 14.09 -8.72
N ASP A 251 -12.85 14.32 -7.47
CA ASP A 251 -13.67 15.49 -7.03
C ASP A 251 -15.00 15.62 -7.80
N GLY A 252 -15.62 14.50 -8.09
CA GLY A 252 -16.85 14.41 -8.88
C GLY A 252 -16.64 14.34 -10.40
N ALA A 253 -15.55 14.86 -10.94
CA ALA A 253 -15.27 14.88 -12.37
C ALA A 253 -15.02 13.45 -12.94
N PRO A 254 -15.53 13.14 -14.13
CA PRO A 254 -15.46 11.79 -14.72
C PRO A 254 -14.12 11.53 -15.42
N VAL A 255 -13.01 11.56 -14.68
CA VAL A 255 -11.64 11.46 -15.20
C VAL A 255 -11.42 10.17 -15.99
N GLY A 256 -11.94 9.04 -15.52
CA GLY A 256 -11.78 7.76 -16.20
C GLY A 256 -12.33 7.78 -17.62
N THR A 257 -13.54 8.32 -17.82
CA THR A 257 -14.15 8.42 -19.16
C THR A 257 -13.49 9.51 -20.02
N ALA A 258 -13.08 10.62 -19.41
CA ALA A 258 -12.42 11.71 -20.12
C ALA A 258 -11.03 11.31 -20.64
N LEU A 259 -10.31 10.42 -19.92
CA LEU A 259 -9.04 9.84 -20.35
C LEU A 259 -9.21 8.54 -21.14
N ASP A 260 -10.43 8.16 -21.48
CA ASP A 260 -10.74 6.92 -22.20
C ASP A 260 -10.13 5.66 -21.54
N GLN A 261 -10.09 5.63 -20.22
CA GLN A 261 -9.55 4.55 -19.39
C GLN A 261 -10.55 4.19 -18.26
N TYR A 262 -11.34 3.14 -18.49
CA TYR A 262 -12.36 2.70 -17.52
C TYR A 262 -12.73 1.24 -17.68
N PHE A 263 -13.27 0.65 -16.64
CA PHE A 263 -13.79 -0.72 -16.64
C PHE A 263 -14.86 -0.92 -17.71
N MET A 264 -14.82 -2.03 -18.43
CA MET A 264 -15.70 -2.40 -19.56
C MET A 264 -15.57 -1.51 -20.83
N ARG A 265 -14.51 -0.71 -20.96
CA ARG A 265 -14.26 0.07 -22.18
C ARG A 265 -14.25 -0.77 -23.46
N GLU A 266 -13.56 -1.89 -23.43
CA GLU A 266 -13.59 -2.86 -24.52
C GLU A 266 -14.72 -3.82 -24.23
N VAL A 267 -15.81 -3.64 -24.91
CA VAL A 267 -17.17 -4.22 -24.73
C VAL A 267 -17.22 -5.64 -24.18
N ILE A 268 -16.38 -6.19 -23.62
CA ILE A 268 -16.17 -7.42 -22.87
C ILE A 268 -14.66 -7.58 -22.86
N ASP A 269 -14.03 -6.80 -22.02
CA ASP A 269 -12.70 -7.16 -21.63
C ASP A 269 -12.78 -8.59 -21.05
N LYS A 270 -12.08 -9.52 -21.71
CA LYS A 270 -12.01 -10.92 -21.29
C LYS A 270 -11.19 -11.08 -20.00
N GLY A 271 -10.78 -9.99 -19.41
CA GLY A 271 -10.09 -9.92 -18.13
C GLY A 271 -11.08 -9.60 -17.03
N ASP A 272 -11.16 -10.45 -16.03
CA ASP A 272 -11.71 -10.08 -14.74
C ASP A 272 -11.09 -8.76 -14.32
N ALA A 273 -11.93 -7.80 -13.97
CA ALA A 273 -11.48 -6.64 -13.19
C ALA A 273 -11.12 -7.14 -11.78
N ASP A 274 -10.17 -8.06 -11.72
CA ASP A 274 -9.61 -8.60 -10.49
C ASP A 274 -8.90 -7.46 -9.78
N GLY A 275 -9.63 -6.86 -8.88
CA GLY A 275 -9.13 -5.78 -8.09
C GLY A 275 -9.20 -6.13 -6.62
N SER A 276 -8.57 -5.34 -5.79
CA SER A 276 -8.68 -5.44 -4.32
C SER A 276 -8.29 -4.11 -3.72
N ILE A 277 -8.88 -3.75 -2.60
CA ILE A 277 -8.42 -2.65 -1.78
C ILE A 277 -8.39 -3.05 -0.32
N ILE A 278 -7.29 -2.74 0.35
CA ILE A 278 -7.21 -2.82 1.80
C ILE A 278 -7.21 -1.41 2.36
N VAL A 279 -8.11 -1.15 3.32
CA VAL A 279 -8.21 0.13 4.02
C VAL A 279 -7.94 -0.08 5.50
N ILE A 280 -6.98 0.66 6.03
CA ILE A 280 -6.65 0.69 7.46
C ILE A 280 -7.05 2.06 8.00
N ILE A 281 -7.93 2.07 9.01
CA ILE A 281 -8.38 3.30 9.69
C ILE A 281 -7.86 3.28 11.12
N ALA A 282 -7.16 4.32 11.53
CA ALA A 282 -6.75 4.56 12.90
C ALA A 282 -7.47 5.78 13.47
N THR A 283 -7.75 5.80 14.75
CA THR A 283 -8.23 7.00 15.45
C THR A 283 -7.80 6.99 16.91
N ASP A 284 -7.62 8.17 17.48
CA ASP A 284 -7.45 8.38 18.93
C ASP A 284 -8.79 8.60 19.66
N ALA A 285 -9.93 8.55 18.96
CA ALA A 285 -11.23 8.57 19.58
C ALA A 285 -11.46 7.27 20.38
N PRO A 286 -12.00 7.32 21.64
CA PRO A 286 -12.27 6.15 22.43
C PRO A 286 -13.47 5.38 21.87
N LEU A 287 -13.23 4.41 21.00
CA LEU A 287 -14.27 3.64 20.31
C LEU A 287 -14.28 2.17 20.75
N SER A 288 -15.48 1.62 20.93
CA SER A 288 -15.69 0.18 21.04
C SER A 288 -15.49 -0.50 19.67
N ASP A 289 -15.20 -1.82 19.70
CA ASP A 289 -15.12 -2.66 18.49
C ASP A 289 -16.36 -2.54 17.61
N ARG A 290 -17.56 -2.53 18.20
CA ARG A 290 -18.81 -2.32 17.46
C ARG A 290 -18.84 -0.99 16.71
N ASN A 291 -18.41 0.11 17.34
CA ASN A 291 -18.34 1.42 16.69
C ASN A 291 -17.20 1.50 15.66
N LEU A 292 -16.09 0.81 15.89
CA LEU A 292 -15.01 0.66 14.91
C LEU A 292 -15.46 -0.13 13.67
N LYS A 293 -16.26 -1.20 13.83
CA LYS A 293 -16.88 -1.89 12.69
C LYS A 293 -17.79 -0.98 11.89
N ARG A 294 -18.60 -0.13 12.55
CA ARG A 294 -19.44 0.88 11.88
C ARG A 294 -18.61 1.94 11.17
N LEU A 295 -17.50 2.34 11.78
CA LEU A 295 -16.54 3.29 11.17
C LEU A 295 -15.91 2.66 9.91
N ALA A 296 -15.40 1.45 10.02
CA ALA A 296 -14.81 0.70 8.90
C ALA A 296 -15.76 0.65 7.69
N SER A 297 -17.04 0.36 7.92
CA SER A 297 -18.02 0.27 6.82
C SER A 297 -18.21 1.59 6.04
N ARG A 298 -17.80 2.75 6.58
CA ARG A 298 -17.92 4.05 5.89
C ARG A 298 -16.88 4.25 4.78
N ALA A 299 -15.75 3.56 4.84
CA ALA A 299 -14.76 3.59 3.77
C ALA A 299 -15.34 3.12 2.42
N MET A 300 -16.34 2.22 2.43
CA MET A 300 -17.02 1.77 1.21
C MET A 300 -17.67 2.92 0.43
N LEU A 301 -18.14 3.97 1.12
CA LEU A 301 -18.70 5.15 0.47
C LEU A 301 -17.65 5.90 -0.33
N ALA A 302 -16.42 6.00 0.16
CA ALA A 302 -15.31 6.62 -0.55
C ALA A 302 -14.85 5.79 -1.76
N ILE A 303 -14.81 4.47 -1.62
CA ILE A 303 -14.51 3.54 -2.73
C ILE A 303 -15.54 3.74 -3.86
N GLY A 304 -16.83 3.84 -3.53
CA GLY A 304 -17.89 4.16 -4.49
C GLY A 304 -17.76 5.56 -5.08
N ARG A 305 -17.39 6.58 -4.28
CA ARG A 305 -17.19 7.97 -4.75
C ARG A 305 -16.04 8.07 -5.75
N THR A 306 -14.97 7.31 -5.58
CA THR A 306 -13.86 7.24 -6.54
C THR A 306 -14.19 6.43 -7.79
N GLY A 307 -15.37 5.80 -7.86
CA GLY A 307 -15.92 5.20 -9.08
C GLY A 307 -15.80 3.69 -9.18
N SER A 308 -15.53 2.97 -8.08
CA SER A 308 -15.51 1.50 -8.08
C SER A 308 -16.93 0.94 -7.87
N PRO A 309 -17.33 -0.06 -8.68
CA PRO A 309 -18.56 -0.82 -8.45
C PRO A 309 -18.38 -1.97 -7.45
N VAL A 310 -17.17 -2.15 -6.87
CA VAL A 310 -16.84 -3.32 -6.01
C VAL A 310 -17.12 -4.62 -6.76
N THR A 311 -16.28 -4.92 -7.77
CA THR A 311 -16.48 -6.03 -8.70
C THR A 311 -16.42 -7.40 -8.02
N ASN A 312 -17.00 -8.42 -8.65
CA ASN A 312 -17.07 -9.79 -8.10
C ASN A 312 -15.70 -10.38 -7.71
N GLY A 313 -14.66 -10.10 -8.51
CA GLY A 313 -13.29 -10.57 -8.26
C GLY A 313 -12.47 -9.71 -7.28
N SER A 314 -13.09 -8.71 -6.64
CA SER A 314 -12.43 -7.80 -5.71
C SER A 314 -12.40 -8.34 -4.28
N GLY A 315 -11.27 -8.17 -3.59
CA GLY A 315 -11.14 -8.37 -2.14
C GLY A 315 -11.07 -7.02 -1.44
N ASP A 316 -12.21 -6.53 -0.95
CA ASP A 316 -12.33 -5.20 -0.35
C ASP A 316 -12.50 -5.34 1.15
N TYR A 317 -11.42 -5.10 1.87
CA TYR A 317 -11.36 -5.31 3.31
C TYR A 317 -10.94 -4.05 4.05
N ILE A 318 -11.66 -3.74 5.10
CA ILE A 318 -11.44 -2.57 5.94
C ILE A 318 -11.29 -3.00 7.40
N ILE A 319 -10.22 -2.54 8.05
CA ILE A 319 -10.07 -2.66 9.49
C ILE A 319 -9.91 -1.27 10.11
N ALA A 320 -10.64 -1.00 11.19
CA ALA A 320 -10.50 0.21 11.98
C ALA A 320 -10.08 -0.14 13.39
N PHE A 321 -9.18 0.65 13.99
CA PHE A 321 -8.75 0.48 15.38
C PHE A 321 -8.64 1.82 16.10
N SER A 322 -8.73 1.78 17.45
CA SER A 322 -8.53 2.96 18.28
C SER A 322 -7.25 2.83 19.12
N THR A 323 -6.46 3.90 19.14
CA THR A 323 -5.23 3.97 19.96
C THR A 323 -5.49 4.53 21.35
N HIS A 324 -6.71 4.97 21.67
CA HIS A 324 -7.03 5.64 22.94
C HIS A 324 -6.86 4.71 24.14
N ASP A 325 -6.11 5.15 25.15
CA ASP A 325 -5.74 4.31 26.31
C ASP A 325 -6.94 3.76 27.10
N SER A 326 -8.04 4.53 27.19
CA SER A 326 -9.22 4.11 27.96
C SER A 326 -9.99 2.92 27.37
N VAL A 327 -9.77 2.59 26.09
CA VAL A 327 -10.43 1.48 25.41
C VAL A 327 -9.48 0.32 25.09
N ARG A 328 -8.19 0.43 25.44
CA ARG A 328 -7.22 -0.66 25.28
C ARG A 328 -7.56 -1.85 26.14
N ARG A 329 -7.20 -3.03 25.65
CA ARG A 329 -7.56 -4.33 26.23
C ARG A 329 -6.30 -5.08 26.68
N GLY A 330 -5.85 -4.80 27.90
CA GLY A 330 -4.79 -5.58 28.58
C GLY A 330 -5.41 -6.65 29.48
N LEU A 331 -4.56 -7.58 29.98
CA LEU A 331 -5.00 -8.64 30.90
C LEU A 331 -5.68 -8.10 32.15
N ASP A 332 -5.24 -6.92 32.63
CA ASP A 332 -5.71 -6.29 33.88
C ASP A 332 -6.50 -4.99 33.64
N LYS A 333 -6.92 -4.73 32.39
CA LYS A 333 -7.65 -3.49 32.03
C LYS A 333 -9.12 -3.77 31.78
N THR A 334 -9.99 -3.02 32.44
CA THR A 334 -11.40 -2.94 32.08
C THR A 334 -11.59 -1.75 31.12
N PRO A 335 -11.86 -2.00 29.83
CA PRO A 335 -12.02 -0.91 28.87
C PRO A 335 -13.26 -0.08 29.16
N SER A 336 -13.22 1.21 28.87
CA SER A 336 -14.39 2.09 28.92
C SER A 336 -15.42 1.72 27.82
N ASN A 337 -16.67 2.18 28.00
CA ASN A 337 -17.72 2.00 26.98
C ASN A 337 -17.49 2.84 25.70
N GLY A 338 -16.52 3.76 25.71
CA GLY A 338 -16.20 4.65 24.61
C GLY A 338 -17.29 5.68 24.31
N LEU A 339 -17.21 6.29 23.09
CA LEU A 339 -18.15 7.31 22.65
C LEU A 339 -19.56 6.74 22.43
N ALA A 340 -20.57 7.57 22.76
CA ALA A 340 -21.96 7.28 22.46
C ALA A 340 -22.24 7.27 20.96
N ASN A 341 -23.29 6.56 20.54
CA ASN A 341 -23.69 6.48 19.11
C ASN A 341 -23.97 7.84 18.47
N SER A 342 -24.51 8.80 19.24
CA SER A 342 -24.82 10.16 18.78
C SER A 342 -23.58 10.97 18.41
N GLN A 343 -22.40 10.58 18.89
CA GLN A 343 -21.13 11.28 18.65
C GLN A 343 -20.34 10.72 17.44
N MET A 344 -20.87 9.68 16.76
CA MET A 344 -20.14 8.99 15.71
C MET A 344 -20.15 9.69 14.34
N SER A 345 -21.13 10.56 14.06
CA SER A 345 -21.29 11.13 12.71
C SER A 345 -20.09 11.94 12.21
N PRO A 346 -19.42 12.76 13.03
CA PRO A 346 -18.21 13.46 12.59
C PRO A 346 -17.07 12.51 12.21
N LEU A 347 -16.89 11.41 12.94
CA LEU A 347 -15.89 10.37 12.62
C LEU A 347 -16.25 9.61 11.34
N PHE A 348 -17.53 9.37 11.07
CA PHE A 348 -17.98 8.79 9.81
C PHE A 348 -17.64 9.69 8.62
N GLN A 349 -17.88 11.00 8.74
CA GLN A 349 -17.49 11.98 7.73
C GLN A 349 -15.96 11.97 7.52
N ALA A 350 -15.19 12.01 8.60
CA ALA A 350 -13.73 11.94 8.55
C ALA A 350 -13.23 10.67 7.84
N ALA A 351 -13.85 9.50 8.08
CA ALA A 351 -13.48 8.25 7.43
C ALA A 351 -13.71 8.29 5.92
N VAL A 352 -14.84 8.85 5.46
CA VAL A 352 -15.13 9.00 4.03
C VAL A 352 -14.12 9.92 3.36
N GLU A 353 -13.93 11.13 3.90
CA GLU A 353 -13.00 12.13 3.35
C GLU A 353 -11.56 11.61 3.30
N SER A 354 -11.08 11.01 4.40
CA SER A 354 -9.71 10.48 4.45
C SER A 354 -9.51 9.30 3.51
N THR A 355 -10.50 8.41 3.39
CA THR A 355 -10.37 7.25 2.50
C THR A 355 -10.34 7.69 1.04
N GLU A 356 -11.19 8.63 0.64
CA GLU A 356 -11.20 9.20 -0.71
C GLU A 356 -9.86 9.84 -1.05
N GLU A 357 -9.33 10.71 -0.19
CA GLU A 357 -8.03 11.35 -0.41
C GLU A 357 -6.88 10.35 -0.43
N ALA A 358 -6.88 9.34 0.46
CA ALA A 358 -5.86 8.30 0.47
C ALA A 358 -5.83 7.49 -0.84
N ILE A 359 -7.01 7.17 -1.42
CA ILE A 359 -7.11 6.50 -2.72
C ILE A 359 -6.51 7.38 -3.82
N LEU A 360 -6.86 8.65 -3.87
CA LEU A 360 -6.32 9.60 -4.86
C LEU A 360 -4.80 9.76 -4.70
N ASN A 361 -4.32 9.86 -3.47
CA ASN A 361 -2.88 9.94 -3.19
C ASN A 361 -2.13 8.68 -3.64
N ALA A 362 -2.70 7.48 -3.44
CA ALA A 362 -2.10 6.24 -3.93
C ALA A 362 -1.89 6.26 -5.46
N LEU A 363 -2.82 6.86 -6.20
CA LEU A 363 -2.79 6.96 -7.64
C LEU A 363 -1.82 8.05 -8.13
N PHE A 364 -1.92 9.27 -7.55
CA PHE A 364 -1.15 10.42 -7.99
C PHE A 364 0.34 10.33 -7.63
N LYS A 365 0.66 9.69 -6.50
CA LYS A 365 2.04 9.47 -6.04
C LYS A 365 2.73 8.27 -6.69
N ALA A 366 2.01 7.44 -7.47
CA ALA A 366 2.58 6.27 -8.11
C ALA A 366 3.35 6.63 -9.39
N ASP A 367 4.46 5.95 -9.65
CA ASP A 367 5.31 6.14 -10.82
C ASP A 367 5.01 5.06 -11.87
N THR A 368 5.16 5.39 -13.17
CA THR A 368 5.15 4.40 -14.24
C THR A 368 6.11 3.26 -13.92
N LEU A 369 5.64 2.02 -14.07
CA LEU A 369 6.42 0.85 -13.76
C LEU A 369 6.39 -0.18 -14.88
N ARG A 370 7.57 -0.53 -15.39
CA ARG A 370 7.77 -1.68 -16.26
C ARG A 370 7.96 -2.95 -15.40
N GLY A 371 7.01 -3.86 -15.49
CA GLY A 371 6.96 -5.08 -14.68
C GLY A 371 7.03 -6.37 -15.49
N HIS A 372 6.62 -7.47 -14.85
CA HIS A 372 6.73 -8.85 -15.33
C HIS A 372 6.00 -9.09 -16.66
N LYS A 373 4.76 -8.62 -16.81
CA LYS A 373 3.93 -8.85 -17.99
C LYS A 373 3.81 -7.63 -18.91
N GLY A 374 4.31 -6.47 -18.49
CA GLY A 374 4.20 -5.24 -19.28
C GLY A 374 4.50 -4.00 -18.48
N THR A 375 4.23 -2.85 -19.06
CA THR A 375 4.34 -1.54 -18.42
C THR A 375 2.95 -1.07 -18.01
N VAL A 376 2.86 -0.49 -16.81
CA VAL A 376 1.67 0.23 -16.34
C VAL A 376 2.06 1.67 -16.08
N GLU A 377 1.40 2.56 -16.79
CA GLU A 377 1.67 3.99 -16.72
C GLU A 377 1.10 4.59 -15.43
N ALA A 378 1.78 5.59 -14.90
CA ALA A 378 1.20 6.48 -13.92
C ALA A 378 0.11 7.33 -14.57
N ILE A 379 -0.90 7.73 -13.82
CA ILE A 379 -1.91 8.66 -14.32
C ILE A 379 -1.27 9.99 -14.74
N ASP A 380 -1.71 10.55 -15.87
CA ASP A 380 -1.24 11.84 -16.36
C ASP A 380 -1.84 12.98 -15.53
N ILE A 381 -0.99 13.60 -14.73
CA ILE A 381 -1.38 14.67 -13.79
C ILE A 381 -1.85 15.93 -14.52
N ASP A 382 -1.22 16.29 -15.62
CA ASP A 382 -1.57 17.50 -16.35
C ASP A 382 -2.92 17.33 -17.06
N ALA A 383 -3.17 16.15 -17.63
CA ALA A 383 -4.48 15.81 -18.18
C ALA A 383 -5.59 15.81 -17.09
N VAL A 384 -5.30 15.32 -15.88
CA VAL A 384 -6.23 15.42 -14.76
C VAL A 384 -6.54 16.88 -14.42
N ARG A 385 -5.52 17.74 -14.32
CA ARG A 385 -5.72 19.19 -14.08
C ARG A 385 -6.59 19.85 -15.14
N GLU A 386 -6.38 19.53 -16.41
CA GLU A 386 -7.19 20.07 -17.51
C GLU A 386 -8.66 19.65 -17.44
N ILE A 387 -8.92 18.40 -17.01
CA ILE A 387 -10.28 17.90 -16.84
C ILE A 387 -10.97 18.64 -15.70
N LEU A 388 -10.31 18.73 -14.54
CA LEU A 388 -10.85 19.43 -13.36
C LEU A 388 -11.11 20.92 -13.63
N ALA A 389 -10.29 21.58 -14.45
CA ALA A 389 -10.50 22.98 -14.82
C ALA A 389 -11.74 23.21 -15.72
N LYS A 390 -12.22 22.17 -16.42
CA LYS A 390 -13.39 22.23 -17.30
C LYS A 390 -14.71 21.84 -16.61
N ASP A 391 -14.61 21.16 -15.49
CA ASP A 391 -15.78 20.66 -14.72
C ASP A 391 -15.68 21.18 -13.26
N PRO A 392 -15.96 22.50 -13.04
CA PRO A 392 -15.77 23.17 -11.75
C PRO A 392 -16.83 22.82 -10.71
#